data_95944448832ef592cca44fe5faa77fe7
#
_entry.id   95944448832ef592cca44fe5faa77fe7
#
_cell.length_a   1.000
_cell.length_b   1.000
_cell.length_c   1.000
_cell.angle_alpha   90.00
_cell.angle_beta   90.00
_cell.angle_gamma   90.00
#
_symmetry.space_group_name_H-M   'P 1'
#
loop_
_entity.id
_entity.type
_entity.pdbx_description
1 polymer ?
#
loop_
_entity_poly.entity_id
_entity_poly.type
_entity_poly.pdbx_seq_one_letter_code
_entity_poly.pdbx_strand_id
1 'polypeptide(L)'
;MEQLEKQYQELLDSQVFQPEELDYSLLDKHITLLSQLSQVANTGITVFDMYQKKHVYTSFNFSEIFGYDLKRIENENTAYFNARIHPEDLARLTHNGITVLRYFLEDKRDVRHTKMINEYRILDLKGEYIRVIEQYQVLEFDPSGNVWLSLSMLDISPDTNTRQSVQSKLLNCKTGQTYTLPEFSEYKTTNTPHRLSPQEKKILKLVRDGLLSKEISDRLAISVHTVNTHRQRILEKLNVDNSIEAIRYASHLGWLD
;
A
#
# COMPACT_ATOMS: atom_id res chain seq x y z
N MET A 1 -6.34 7.89 -14.70
CA MET A 1 -5.01 7.27 -14.72
C MET A 1 -3.90 8.32 -14.73
N GLU A 2 -3.82 9.19 -15.72
CA GLU A 2 -2.76 10.20 -15.84
C GLU A 2 -2.47 11.03 -14.58
N GLN A 3 -3.51 11.45 -13.85
CA GLN A 3 -3.35 12.18 -12.60
C GLN A 3 -2.77 11.31 -11.47
N LEU A 4 -3.14 10.03 -11.38
CA LEU A 4 -2.59 9.09 -10.39
C LEU A 4 -1.14 8.76 -10.72
N GLU A 5 -0.82 8.54 -11.98
CA GLU A 5 0.55 8.30 -12.44
C GLU A 5 1.45 9.49 -12.13
N LYS A 6 0.97 10.71 -12.38
CA LYS A 6 1.70 11.92 -12.02
C LYS A 6 1.95 12.04 -10.52
N GLN A 7 0.93 11.80 -9.69
CA GLN A 7 1.08 11.81 -8.23
C GLN A 7 2.07 10.74 -7.74
N TYR A 8 2.06 9.57 -8.35
CA TYR A 8 3.00 8.49 -8.02
C TYR A 8 4.43 8.91 -8.37
N GLN A 9 4.65 9.49 -9.54
CA GLN A 9 5.97 9.99 -9.95
C GLN A 9 6.46 11.12 -9.05
N GLU A 10 5.61 12.11 -8.73
CA GLU A 10 5.95 13.18 -7.80
C GLU A 10 6.37 12.64 -6.41
N LEU A 11 5.73 11.55 -5.97
CA LEU A 11 6.07 10.91 -4.70
C LEU A 11 7.39 10.14 -4.77
N LEU A 12 7.67 9.46 -5.87
CA LEU A 12 8.98 8.84 -6.10
C LEU A 12 10.08 9.91 -6.18
N ASP A 13 9.83 11.04 -6.85
CA ASP A 13 10.75 12.15 -6.99
C ASP A 13 11.02 12.89 -5.66
N SER A 14 10.12 12.77 -4.70
CA SER A 14 10.30 13.37 -3.37
C SER A 14 11.35 12.66 -2.51
N GLN A 15 11.73 11.44 -2.87
CA GLN A 15 12.82 10.72 -2.22
C GLN A 15 14.16 11.20 -2.77
N VAL A 16 15.00 11.74 -1.89
CA VAL A 16 16.34 12.23 -2.28
C VAL A 16 17.35 11.13 -2.01
N PHE A 17 17.90 10.57 -3.08
CA PHE A 17 18.97 9.58 -3.02
C PHE A 17 20.33 10.24 -3.30
N GLN A 18 21.38 9.71 -2.68
CA GLN A 18 22.78 10.04 -3.00
C GLN A 18 23.34 8.86 -3.82
N PRO A 19 23.50 8.99 -5.15
CA PRO A 19 23.84 7.86 -6.02
C PRO A 19 25.16 7.16 -5.63
N GLU A 20 26.12 7.92 -5.14
CA GLU A 20 27.44 7.44 -4.69
C GLU A 20 27.37 6.60 -3.41
N GLU A 21 26.29 6.69 -2.64
CA GLU A 21 26.06 5.90 -1.43
C GLU A 21 25.26 4.63 -1.67
N LEU A 22 24.75 4.40 -2.91
CA LEU A 22 23.99 3.22 -3.28
C LEU A 22 24.93 2.07 -3.67
N ASP A 23 25.11 1.11 -2.77
CA ASP A 23 25.98 -0.05 -3.02
C ASP A 23 25.29 -1.12 -3.86
N TYR A 24 25.36 -1.01 -5.18
CA TYR A 24 24.79 -1.97 -6.13
C TYR A 24 25.38 -3.40 -6.02
N SER A 25 26.49 -3.61 -5.30
CA SER A 25 26.95 -4.97 -5.02
C SER A 25 25.98 -5.75 -4.12
N LEU A 26 25.14 -5.05 -3.34
CA LEU A 26 24.04 -5.66 -2.58
C LEU A 26 22.94 -6.16 -3.52
N LEU A 27 22.60 -5.39 -4.56
CA LEU A 27 21.64 -5.83 -5.57
C LEU A 27 22.10 -7.11 -6.26
N ASP A 28 23.37 -7.21 -6.66
CA ASP A 28 23.94 -8.41 -7.32
C ASP A 28 23.87 -9.65 -6.41
N LYS A 29 24.13 -9.48 -5.11
CA LYS A 29 23.97 -10.56 -4.10
C LYS A 29 22.51 -10.99 -3.98
N HIS A 30 21.58 -10.04 -3.93
CA HIS A 30 20.15 -10.34 -3.87
C HIS A 30 19.70 -11.05 -5.14
N ILE A 31 20.06 -10.58 -6.32
CA ILE A 31 19.71 -11.23 -7.60
C ILE A 31 20.16 -12.69 -7.60
N THR A 32 21.37 -12.98 -7.15
CA THR A 32 21.89 -14.35 -7.06
C THR A 32 21.00 -15.23 -6.19
N LEU A 33 20.66 -14.79 -4.98
CA LEU A 33 19.78 -15.50 -4.06
C LEU A 33 18.36 -15.66 -4.60
N LEU A 34 17.78 -14.59 -5.13
CA LEU A 34 16.40 -14.58 -5.65
C LEU A 34 16.26 -15.44 -6.90
N SER A 35 17.30 -15.51 -7.74
CA SER A 35 17.35 -16.42 -8.89
C SER A 35 17.34 -17.89 -8.46
N GLN A 36 18.07 -18.25 -7.41
CA GLN A 36 18.05 -19.61 -6.86
C GLN A 36 16.70 -19.93 -6.21
N LEU A 37 16.15 -18.97 -5.44
CA LEU A 37 14.84 -19.13 -4.80
C LEU A 37 13.73 -19.32 -5.84
N SER A 38 13.72 -18.56 -6.92
CA SER A 38 12.71 -18.65 -7.97
C SER A 38 12.63 -20.01 -8.64
N GLN A 39 13.77 -20.75 -8.70
CA GLN A 39 13.80 -22.09 -9.28
C GLN A 39 13.03 -23.14 -8.47
N VAL A 40 12.86 -22.92 -7.16
CA VAL A 40 12.19 -23.87 -6.26
C VAL A 40 10.85 -23.39 -5.74
N ALA A 41 10.60 -22.09 -5.74
CA ALA A 41 9.43 -21.50 -5.09
C ALA A 41 8.19 -21.42 -5.98
N ASN A 42 8.30 -21.67 -7.29
CA ASN A 42 7.19 -21.51 -8.27
C ASN A 42 6.47 -20.15 -8.16
N THR A 43 7.19 -19.09 -7.80
CA THR A 43 6.69 -17.73 -7.64
C THR A 43 7.40 -16.78 -8.59
N GLY A 44 6.70 -15.77 -9.10
CA GLY A 44 7.31 -14.67 -9.84
C GLY A 44 8.00 -13.71 -8.88
N ILE A 45 9.26 -13.37 -9.11
CA ILE A 45 10.01 -12.46 -8.25
C ILE A 45 10.51 -11.28 -9.07
N THR A 46 10.26 -10.05 -8.60
CA THR A 46 10.86 -8.82 -9.17
C THR A 46 11.51 -7.98 -8.09
N VAL A 47 12.52 -7.19 -8.49
CA VAL A 47 13.09 -6.13 -7.67
C VAL A 47 12.92 -4.82 -8.41
N PHE A 48 12.30 -3.85 -7.74
CA PHE A 48 12.14 -2.49 -8.25
C PHE A 48 13.12 -1.56 -7.54
N ASP A 49 13.86 -0.79 -8.31
CA ASP A 49 14.78 0.24 -7.84
C ASP A 49 14.07 1.59 -7.84
N MET A 50 13.85 2.16 -6.65
CA MET A 50 13.16 3.43 -6.46
C MET A 50 13.96 4.61 -7.00
N TYR A 51 15.31 4.54 -6.98
CA TYR A 51 16.17 5.55 -7.56
C TYR A 51 16.13 5.54 -9.09
N GLN A 52 16.27 4.35 -9.71
CA GLN A 52 16.19 4.20 -11.17
C GLN A 52 14.75 4.20 -11.69
N LYS A 53 13.75 4.04 -10.80
CA LYS A 53 12.29 3.97 -11.13
C LYS A 53 11.95 2.88 -12.12
N LYS A 54 12.61 1.73 -11.99
CA LYS A 54 12.40 0.58 -12.88
C LYS A 54 12.61 -0.76 -12.17
N HIS A 55 12.04 -1.81 -12.74
CA HIS A 55 12.39 -3.17 -12.36
C HIS A 55 13.81 -3.50 -12.83
N VAL A 56 14.69 -3.81 -11.89
CA VAL A 56 16.11 -4.14 -12.15
C VAL A 56 16.37 -5.64 -12.13
N TYR A 57 15.41 -6.42 -11.67
CA TYR A 57 15.41 -7.88 -11.74
C TYR A 57 13.99 -8.40 -11.94
N THR A 58 13.85 -9.42 -12.79
CA THR A 58 12.61 -10.20 -12.99
C THR A 58 12.98 -11.65 -13.19
N SER A 59 12.41 -12.54 -12.38
CA SER A 59 12.68 -13.97 -12.45
C SER A 59 12.08 -14.61 -13.71
N PHE A 60 12.66 -15.71 -14.15
CA PHE A 60 12.19 -16.48 -15.32
C PHE A 60 10.74 -16.98 -15.15
N ASN A 61 10.29 -17.18 -13.92
CA ASN A 61 8.93 -17.62 -13.62
C ASN A 61 7.85 -16.64 -14.13
N PHE A 62 8.16 -15.36 -14.32
CA PHE A 62 7.23 -14.45 -14.98
C PHE A 62 6.87 -14.89 -16.40
N SER A 63 7.84 -15.49 -17.13
CA SER A 63 7.56 -16.06 -18.45
C SER A 63 6.85 -17.40 -18.34
N GLU A 64 7.34 -18.32 -17.53
CA GLU A 64 6.82 -19.70 -17.48
C GLU A 64 5.42 -19.79 -16.86
N ILE A 65 5.17 -19.06 -15.76
CA ILE A 65 3.92 -19.19 -14.99
C ILE A 65 2.87 -18.21 -15.49
N PHE A 66 3.28 -16.95 -15.73
CA PHE A 66 2.34 -15.85 -16.02
C PHE A 66 2.34 -15.42 -17.49
N GLY A 67 3.25 -15.92 -18.31
CA GLY A 67 3.30 -15.65 -19.74
C GLY A 67 3.78 -14.24 -20.11
N TYR A 68 4.64 -13.67 -19.30
CA TYR A 68 5.28 -12.40 -19.64
C TYR A 68 6.42 -12.62 -20.64
N ASP A 69 6.53 -11.73 -21.60
CA ASP A 69 7.69 -11.66 -22.50
C ASP A 69 8.83 -10.90 -21.80
N LEU A 70 9.89 -11.62 -21.41
CA LEU A 70 11.02 -11.04 -20.69
C LEU A 70 11.74 -9.95 -21.49
N LYS A 71 11.80 -10.05 -22.83
CA LYS A 71 12.38 -9.02 -23.68
C LYS A 71 11.57 -7.73 -23.66
N ARG A 72 10.24 -7.86 -23.60
CA ARG A 72 9.39 -6.70 -23.45
C ARG A 72 9.51 -6.07 -22.07
N ILE A 73 9.70 -6.88 -21.01
CA ILE A 73 10.00 -6.36 -19.68
C ILE A 73 11.29 -5.51 -19.70
N GLU A 74 12.36 -5.98 -20.35
CA GLU A 74 13.61 -5.23 -20.47
C GLU A 74 13.41 -3.89 -21.19
N ASN A 75 12.60 -3.84 -22.24
CA ASN A 75 12.43 -2.67 -23.08
C ASN A 75 11.36 -1.70 -22.58
N GLU A 76 10.21 -2.20 -22.14
CA GLU A 76 9.03 -1.42 -21.78
C GLU A 76 8.89 -1.27 -20.25
N ASN A 77 9.53 -2.14 -19.48
CA ASN A 77 9.57 -2.18 -18.02
C ASN A 77 8.18 -2.04 -17.37
N THR A 78 7.98 -1.04 -16.50
CA THR A 78 6.72 -0.81 -15.78
C THR A 78 5.52 -0.68 -16.70
N ALA A 79 5.67 -0.10 -17.89
CA ALA A 79 4.57 0.03 -18.85
C ALA A 79 4.03 -1.33 -19.31
N TYR A 80 4.91 -2.32 -19.52
CA TYR A 80 4.48 -3.66 -19.91
C TYR A 80 3.81 -4.41 -18.76
N PHE A 81 4.31 -4.28 -17.52
CA PHE A 81 3.62 -4.83 -16.34
C PHE A 81 2.22 -4.24 -16.21
N ASN A 82 2.09 -2.92 -16.29
CA ASN A 82 0.81 -2.22 -16.18
C ASN A 82 -0.18 -2.64 -17.28
N ALA A 83 0.29 -2.88 -18.50
CA ALA A 83 -0.55 -3.30 -19.62
C ALA A 83 -1.16 -4.71 -19.44
N ARG A 84 -0.60 -5.52 -18.55
CA ARG A 84 -1.10 -6.87 -18.23
C ARG A 84 -2.12 -6.87 -17.08
N ILE A 85 -2.17 -5.80 -16.29
CA ILE A 85 -3.12 -5.67 -15.17
C ILE A 85 -4.49 -5.27 -15.72
N HIS A 86 -5.56 -5.79 -15.11
CA HIS A 86 -6.91 -5.36 -15.44
C HIS A 86 -7.06 -3.83 -15.22
N PRO A 87 -7.64 -3.05 -16.15
CA PRO A 87 -7.64 -1.58 -16.07
C PRO A 87 -8.24 -1.01 -14.77
N GLU A 88 -9.34 -1.60 -14.28
CA GLU A 88 -9.95 -1.19 -13.00
C GLU A 88 -9.01 -1.46 -11.81
N ASP A 89 -8.29 -2.60 -11.87
CA ASP A 89 -7.38 -3.00 -10.80
C ASP A 89 -6.12 -2.12 -10.80
N LEU A 90 -5.60 -1.76 -11.97
CA LEU A 90 -4.44 -0.88 -12.10
C LEU A 90 -4.67 0.48 -11.42
N ALA A 91 -5.85 1.10 -11.62
CA ALA A 91 -6.17 2.36 -10.96
C ALA A 91 -6.17 2.25 -9.44
N ARG A 92 -6.74 1.16 -8.90
CA ARG A 92 -6.78 0.89 -7.46
C ARG A 92 -5.41 0.58 -6.88
N LEU A 93 -4.63 -0.26 -7.56
CA LEU A 93 -3.26 -0.59 -7.16
C LEU A 93 -2.36 0.64 -7.13
N THR A 94 -2.45 1.51 -8.14
CA THR A 94 -1.69 2.77 -8.18
C THR A 94 -2.08 3.67 -7.00
N HIS A 95 -3.37 3.84 -6.72
CA HIS A 95 -3.85 4.62 -5.59
C HIS A 95 -3.35 4.05 -4.25
N ASN A 96 -3.48 2.74 -4.06
CA ASN A 96 -3.04 2.06 -2.85
C ASN A 96 -1.52 2.15 -2.69
N GLY A 97 -0.76 2.02 -3.78
CA GLY A 97 0.68 2.20 -3.79
C GLY A 97 1.11 3.61 -3.36
N ILE A 98 0.42 4.66 -3.86
CA ILE A 98 0.63 6.04 -3.43
C ILE A 98 0.38 6.18 -1.92
N THR A 99 -0.71 5.63 -1.42
CA THR A 99 -1.09 5.69 -0.01
C THR A 99 -0.04 5.03 0.88
N VAL A 100 0.41 3.83 0.52
CA VAL A 100 1.41 3.07 1.28
C VAL A 100 2.79 3.71 1.21
N LEU A 101 3.21 4.17 0.03
CA LEU A 101 4.51 4.85 -0.10
C LEU A 101 4.53 6.14 0.72
N ARG A 102 3.46 6.93 0.70
CA ARG A 102 3.34 8.13 1.54
C ARG A 102 3.42 7.79 3.02
N TYR A 103 2.72 6.74 3.47
CA TYR A 103 2.81 6.25 4.84
C TYR A 103 4.26 5.87 5.22
N PHE A 104 4.98 5.18 4.35
CA PHE A 104 6.38 4.79 4.58
C PHE A 104 7.34 5.98 4.62
N LEU A 105 7.05 7.05 3.89
CA LEU A 105 7.85 8.28 3.93
C LEU A 105 7.61 9.09 5.21
N GLU A 106 6.37 9.06 5.74
CA GLU A 106 6.00 9.78 6.97
C GLU A 106 6.40 9.06 8.26
N ASP A 107 6.33 7.73 8.28
CA ASP A 107 6.67 6.90 9.45
C ASP A 107 7.58 5.73 9.07
N LYS A 108 8.88 5.93 9.28
CA LYS A 108 9.92 4.96 8.92
C LYS A 108 10.10 3.80 9.93
N ARG A 109 9.40 3.81 11.09
CA ARG A 109 9.71 2.92 12.23
C ARG A 109 9.51 1.43 11.95
N ASP A 110 8.46 1.07 11.22
CA ASP A 110 8.09 -0.33 11.00
C ASP A 110 8.11 -0.77 9.53
N VAL A 111 8.65 0.06 8.64
CA VAL A 111 8.63 -0.18 7.18
C VAL A 111 9.30 -1.51 6.83
N ARG A 112 10.44 -1.84 7.46
CA ARG A 112 11.16 -3.11 7.24
C ARG A 112 10.32 -4.35 7.59
N HIS A 113 9.38 -4.22 8.52
CA HIS A 113 8.54 -5.31 8.98
C HIS A 113 7.13 -5.30 8.37
N THR A 114 6.89 -4.38 7.45
CA THR A 114 5.57 -4.22 6.82
C THR A 114 5.59 -4.78 5.40
N LYS A 115 4.61 -5.64 5.10
CA LYS A 115 4.33 -6.12 3.75
C LYS A 115 3.02 -5.51 3.26
N MET A 116 3.00 -5.09 2.00
CA MET A 116 1.77 -4.85 1.27
C MET A 116 1.39 -6.11 0.52
N ILE A 117 0.16 -6.57 0.68
CA ILE A 117 -0.37 -7.76 0.01
C ILE A 117 -1.54 -7.30 -0.84
N ASN A 118 -1.42 -7.51 -2.15
CA ASN A 118 -2.46 -7.21 -3.12
C ASN A 118 -2.99 -8.50 -3.74
N GLU A 119 -4.29 -8.58 -3.94
CA GLU A 119 -4.92 -9.61 -4.73
C GLU A 119 -5.71 -8.93 -5.87
N TYR A 120 -5.37 -9.26 -7.12
CA TYR A 120 -5.85 -8.54 -8.29
C TYR A 120 -5.80 -9.42 -9.56
N ARG A 121 -6.21 -8.87 -10.71
CA ARG A 121 -6.32 -9.59 -11.97
C ARG A 121 -5.21 -9.21 -12.95
N ILE A 122 -4.59 -10.21 -13.56
CA ILE A 122 -3.65 -10.04 -14.68
C ILE A 122 -4.06 -10.91 -15.87
N LEU A 123 -3.60 -10.56 -17.07
CA LEU A 123 -3.72 -11.41 -18.24
C LEU A 123 -2.74 -12.59 -18.15
N ASP A 124 -3.21 -13.79 -18.41
CA ASP A 124 -2.38 -14.99 -18.52
C ASP A 124 -1.80 -15.18 -19.93
N LEU A 125 -1.15 -16.33 -20.17
CA LEU A 125 -0.63 -16.76 -21.47
C LEU A 125 -1.67 -16.79 -22.60
N LYS A 126 -2.94 -17.03 -22.25
CA LYS A 126 -4.05 -17.14 -23.21
C LYS A 126 -4.76 -15.81 -23.43
N GLY A 127 -4.36 -14.75 -22.71
CA GLY A 127 -5.04 -13.47 -22.72
C GLY A 127 -6.33 -13.45 -21.89
N GLU A 128 -6.49 -14.40 -20.97
CA GLU A 128 -7.61 -14.45 -20.03
C GLU A 128 -7.18 -13.85 -18.68
N TYR A 129 -8.13 -13.22 -17.96
CA TYR A 129 -7.84 -12.70 -16.65
C TYR A 129 -7.82 -13.81 -15.61
N ILE A 130 -6.70 -13.92 -14.90
CA ILE A 130 -6.52 -14.75 -13.70
C ILE A 130 -6.28 -13.87 -12.47
N ARG A 131 -6.58 -14.38 -11.28
CA ARG A 131 -6.27 -13.71 -10.02
C ARG A 131 -4.88 -14.12 -9.53
N VAL A 132 -4.17 -13.12 -9.02
CA VAL A 132 -2.84 -13.28 -8.43
C VAL A 132 -2.79 -12.62 -7.06
N ILE A 133 -1.89 -13.12 -6.21
CA ILE A 133 -1.51 -12.51 -4.94
C ILE A 133 -0.11 -11.99 -5.10
N GLU A 134 0.08 -10.70 -4.85
CA GLU A 134 1.39 -10.06 -4.89
C GLU A 134 1.74 -9.46 -3.54
N GLN A 135 2.95 -9.78 -3.06
CA GLN A 135 3.48 -9.29 -1.80
C GLN A 135 4.65 -8.35 -2.09
N TYR A 136 4.54 -7.10 -1.61
CA TYR A 136 5.62 -6.12 -1.65
C TYR A 136 6.24 -5.95 -0.27
N GLN A 137 7.56 -5.86 -0.23
CA GLN A 137 8.32 -5.53 0.98
C GLN A 137 9.61 -4.81 0.63
N VAL A 138 10.16 -4.10 1.59
CA VAL A 138 11.47 -3.46 1.41
C VAL A 138 12.55 -4.54 1.37
N LEU A 139 13.40 -4.47 0.35
CA LEU A 139 14.60 -5.31 0.24
C LEU A 139 15.80 -4.58 0.84
N GLU A 140 16.05 -3.33 0.42
CA GLU A 140 17.12 -2.49 0.96
C GLU A 140 16.67 -1.04 1.17
N PHE A 141 17.29 -0.41 2.17
CA PHE A 141 17.24 1.02 2.39
C PHE A 141 18.55 1.66 1.95
N ASP A 142 18.49 2.93 1.54
CA ASP A 142 19.69 3.74 1.44
C ASP A 142 20.23 4.13 2.84
N PRO A 143 21.44 4.68 2.96
CA PRO A 143 21.99 5.14 4.25
C PRO A 143 21.15 6.19 4.96
N SER A 144 20.34 6.96 4.23
CA SER A 144 19.42 7.98 4.78
C SER A 144 18.09 7.38 5.25
N GLY A 145 17.88 6.06 5.06
CA GLY A 145 16.66 5.33 5.45
C GLY A 145 15.50 5.50 4.48
N ASN A 146 15.73 5.92 3.24
CA ASN A 146 14.75 5.85 2.18
C ASN A 146 14.65 4.41 1.66
N VAL A 147 13.47 4.00 1.22
CA VAL A 147 13.30 2.71 0.54
C VAL A 147 14.01 2.78 -0.80
N TRP A 148 15.09 2.04 -0.95
CA TRP A 148 15.86 2.00 -2.19
C TRP A 148 15.43 0.85 -3.09
N LEU A 149 15.52 -0.39 -2.59
CA LEU A 149 15.08 -1.56 -3.35
C LEU A 149 13.83 -2.17 -2.71
N SER A 150 12.82 -2.45 -3.53
CA SER A 150 11.64 -3.20 -3.11
C SER A 150 11.56 -4.55 -3.81
N LEU A 151 11.18 -5.58 -3.06
CA LEU A 151 10.95 -6.93 -3.53
C LEU A 151 9.46 -7.14 -3.75
N SER A 152 9.07 -7.68 -4.90
CA SER A 152 7.74 -8.22 -5.15
C SER A 152 7.80 -9.73 -5.39
N MET A 153 6.84 -10.45 -4.82
CA MET A 153 6.61 -11.88 -5.05
C MET A 153 5.18 -12.07 -5.52
N LEU A 154 5.01 -12.70 -6.69
CA LEU A 154 3.74 -12.89 -7.38
C LEU A 154 3.38 -14.38 -7.45
N ASP A 155 2.22 -14.75 -6.93
CA ASP A 155 1.68 -16.11 -6.95
C ASP A 155 0.29 -16.14 -7.58
N ILE A 156 -0.11 -17.29 -8.14
CA ILE A 156 -1.50 -17.49 -8.58
C ILE A 156 -2.39 -17.58 -7.32
N SER A 157 -3.48 -16.80 -7.28
CA SER A 157 -4.44 -16.88 -6.19
C SER A 157 -5.25 -18.19 -6.27
N PRO A 158 -5.49 -18.84 -5.13
CA PRO A 158 -6.45 -19.95 -5.06
C PRO A 158 -7.91 -19.48 -5.28
N ASP A 159 -8.20 -18.18 -5.09
CA ASP A 159 -9.49 -17.60 -5.44
C ASP A 159 -9.55 -17.33 -6.95
N THR A 160 -10.40 -18.08 -7.65
CA THR A 160 -10.60 -17.94 -9.10
C THR A 160 -11.69 -16.94 -9.48
N ASN A 161 -12.27 -16.21 -8.51
CA ASN A 161 -13.34 -15.26 -8.76
C ASN A 161 -12.83 -13.96 -9.41
N THR A 162 -12.76 -13.94 -10.73
CA THR A 162 -12.32 -12.77 -11.51
C THR A 162 -13.31 -11.59 -11.51
N ARG A 163 -14.47 -11.72 -10.89
CA ARG A 163 -15.43 -10.62 -10.71
C ARG A 163 -15.12 -9.76 -9.48
N GLN A 164 -14.30 -10.29 -8.57
CA GLN A 164 -13.93 -9.59 -7.36
C GLN A 164 -12.86 -8.52 -7.68
N SER A 165 -13.06 -7.34 -7.15
CA SER A 165 -12.12 -6.23 -7.27
C SER A 165 -10.83 -6.46 -6.46
N VAL A 166 -9.87 -5.56 -6.63
CA VAL A 166 -8.60 -5.54 -5.85
C VAL A 166 -8.88 -5.61 -4.36
N GLN A 167 -8.15 -6.48 -3.69
CA GLN A 167 -8.02 -6.48 -2.23
C GLN A 167 -6.60 -6.12 -1.86
N SER A 168 -6.43 -5.12 -1.01
CA SER A 168 -5.10 -4.69 -0.54
C SER A 168 -5.06 -4.64 0.98
N LYS A 169 -3.97 -5.17 1.53
CA LYS A 169 -3.73 -5.23 2.98
C LYS A 169 -2.28 -4.84 3.27
N LEU A 170 -2.08 -4.15 4.39
CA LEU A 170 -0.76 -4.04 5.02
C LEU A 170 -0.69 -5.04 6.16
N LEU A 171 0.38 -5.80 6.24
CA LEU A 171 0.68 -6.73 7.32
C LEU A 171 1.98 -6.31 8.00
N ASN A 172 1.91 -5.98 9.27
CA ASN A 172 3.10 -5.87 10.10
C ASN A 172 3.51 -7.27 10.58
N CYS A 173 4.59 -7.80 10.02
CA CYS A 173 5.07 -9.16 10.29
C CYS A 173 5.59 -9.34 11.73
N LYS A 174 5.95 -8.24 12.43
CA LYS A 174 6.44 -8.28 13.81
C LYS A 174 5.31 -8.38 14.83
N THR A 175 4.18 -7.69 14.59
CA THR A 175 3.05 -7.63 15.51
C THR A 175 1.88 -8.52 15.09
N GLY A 176 1.86 -8.98 13.84
CA GLY A 176 0.73 -9.69 13.25
C GLY A 176 -0.46 -8.78 12.91
N GLN A 177 -0.35 -7.48 13.14
CA GLN A 177 -1.42 -6.54 12.81
C GLN A 177 -1.62 -6.47 11.30
N THR A 178 -2.88 -6.55 10.89
CA THR A 178 -3.28 -6.46 9.48
C THR A 178 -4.20 -5.27 9.29
N TYR A 179 -3.95 -4.54 8.23
CA TYR A 179 -4.68 -3.34 7.87
C TYR A 179 -5.24 -3.46 6.46
N THR A 180 -6.54 -3.32 6.30
CA THR A 180 -7.19 -3.29 4.98
C THR A 180 -7.12 -1.87 4.43
N LEU A 181 -6.64 -1.71 3.21
CA LEU A 181 -6.66 -0.40 2.55
C LEU A 181 -8.10 -0.10 2.11
N PRO A 182 -8.58 1.15 2.28
CA PRO A 182 -9.95 1.53 1.99
C PRO A 182 -10.32 1.27 0.53
N GLU A 183 -11.58 0.94 0.26
CA GLU A 183 -12.09 0.80 -1.09
C GLU A 183 -12.05 2.14 -1.83
N PHE A 184 -11.72 2.09 -3.12
CA PHE A 184 -11.50 3.28 -3.97
C PHE A 184 -12.74 4.19 -4.13
N SER A 185 -13.93 3.70 -3.82
CA SER A 185 -15.21 4.43 -4.01
C SER A 185 -15.37 5.65 -3.12
N GLU A 186 -14.54 5.85 -2.10
CA GLU A 186 -14.68 6.90 -1.10
C GLU A 186 -13.68 8.05 -1.20
N TYR A 187 -12.70 7.99 -2.10
CA TYR A 187 -11.78 9.10 -2.32
C TYR A 187 -12.34 10.11 -3.33
N LYS A 188 -13.37 10.85 -2.92
CA LYS A 188 -13.58 12.19 -3.49
C LYS A 188 -12.37 13.03 -3.08
N THR A 189 -11.64 13.47 -4.11
CA THR A 189 -10.50 14.38 -4.02
C THR A 189 -10.81 15.58 -3.13
N THR A 190 -10.45 15.51 -1.88
CA THR A 190 -10.26 16.70 -1.05
C THR A 190 -8.82 16.65 -0.54
N ASN A 191 -8.02 17.57 -1.10
CA ASN A 191 -6.66 17.85 -0.67
C ASN A 191 -6.61 18.05 0.85
N THR A 192 -5.70 17.36 1.48
CA THR A 192 -5.23 17.35 2.86
C THR A 192 -5.72 16.16 3.69
N PRO A 193 -4.80 15.40 4.34
CA PRO A 193 -5.19 14.50 5.41
C PRO A 193 -5.72 15.37 6.55
N HIS A 194 -7.04 15.39 6.73
CA HIS A 194 -7.65 16.09 7.84
C HIS A 194 -7.26 15.39 9.15
N ARG A 195 -6.13 15.79 9.71
CA ARG A 195 -5.75 15.34 11.06
C ARG A 195 -6.85 15.71 12.03
N LEU A 196 -7.32 14.74 12.81
CA LEU A 196 -8.19 15.04 13.94
C LEU A 196 -7.46 15.98 14.90
N SER A 197 -8.15 17.02 15.35
CA SER A 197 -7.64 17.88 16.40
C SER A 197 -7.44 17.08 17.71
N PRO A 198 -6.62 17.56 18.65
CA PRO A 198 -6.47 16.89 19.96
C PRO A 198 -7.82 16.62 20.66
N GLN A 199 -8.76 17.54 20.54
CA GLN A 199 -10.10 17.40 21.12
C GLN A 199 -10.94 16.33 20.40
N GLU A 200 -10.87 16.27 19.07
CA GLU A 200 -11.57 15.26 18.28
C GLU A 200 -11.00 13.85 18.57
N LYS A 201 -9.67 13.72 18.69
CA LYS A 201 -9.04 12.47 19.11
C LYS A 201 -9.50 12.03 20.49
N LYS A 202 -9.56 12.97 21.45
CA LYS A 202 -10.03 12.70 22.82
C LYS A 202 -11.49 12.22 22.83
N ILE A 203 -12.36 12.86 22.04
CA ILE A 203 -13.77 12.45 21.93
C ILE A 203 -13.85 11.08 21.27
N LEU A 204 -13.12 10.83 20.20
CA LEU A 204 -13.15 9.53 19.49
C LEU A 204 -12.64 8.38 20.39
N LYS A 205 -11.63 8.61 21.24
CA LYS A 205 -11.21 7.66 22.27
C LYS A 205 -12.33 7.30 23.23
N LEU A 206 -13.08 8.31 23.72
CA LEU A 206 -14.19 8.07 24.63
C LEU A 206 -15.34 7.33 23.95
N VAL A 207 -15.59 7.60 22.67
CA VAL A 207 -16.58 6.83 21.87
C VAL A 207 -16.12 5.37 21.68
N ARG A 208 -14.83 5.12 21.44
CA ARG A 208 -14.25 3.78 21.40
C ARG A 208 -14.43 3.03 22.72
N ASP A 209 -14.30 3.74 23.85
CA ASP A 209 -14.48 3.20 25.19
C ASP A 209 -15.97 2.99 25.55
N GLY A 210 -16.89 3.19 24.60
CA GLY A 210 -18.32 2.92 24.72
C GLY A 210 -19.16 4.04 25.31
N LEU A 211 -18.60 5.24 25.56
CA LEU A 211 -19.33 6.33 26.18
C LEU A 211 -20.33 6.98 25.20
N LEU A 212 -21.53 7.28 25.72
CA LEU A 212 -22.56 8.03 25.01
C LEU A 212 -22.24 9.53 25.02
N SER A 213 -22.82 10.29 24.07
CA SER A 213 -22.57 11.73 23.95
C SER A 213 -22.86 12.52 25.24
N LYS A 214 -23.81 12.07 26.08
CA LYS A 214 -24.12 12.69 27.37
C LYS A 214 -22.98 12.46 28.38
N GLU A 215 -22.48 11.24 28.46
CA GLU A 215 -21.38 10.87 29.39
C GLU A 215 -20.07 11.58 28.99
N ILE A 216 -19.85 11.73 27.65
CA ILE A 216 -18.72 12.49 27.13
C ILE A 216 -18.83 13.98 27.47
N SER A 217 -20.05 14.54 27.37
CA SER A 217 -20.31 15.94 27.72
C SER A 217 -20.02 16.24 29.20
N ASP A 218 -20.46 15.36 30.09
CA ASP A 218 -20.20 15.46 31.54
C ASP A 218 -18.70 15.33 31.83
N ARG A 219 -18.02 14.36 31.21
CA ARG A 219 -16.59 14.10 31.42
C ARG A 219 -15.66 15.19 30.88
N LEU A 220 -16.07 15.86 29.81
CA LEU A 220 -15.29 16.94 29.17
C LEU A 220 -15.75 18.34 29.57
N ALA A 221 -16.81 18.48 30.37
CA ALA A 221 -17.44 19.74 30.77
C ALA A 221 -17.82 20.63 29.56
N ILE A 222 -18.41 20.03 28.53
CA ILE A 222 -18.91 20.69 27.31
C ILE A 222 -20.36 20.25 27.06
N SER A 223 -21.10 21.00 26.23
CA SER A 223 -22.49 20.61 25.94
C SER A 223 -22.59 19.33 25.08
N VAL A 224 -23.68 18.58 25.23
CA VAL A 224 -23.99 17.42 24.36
C VAL A 224 -24.00 17.82 22.90
N HIS A 225 -24.51 19.01 22.60
CA HIS A 225 -24.51 19.58 21.23
C HIS A 225 -23.07 19.72 20.70
N THR A 226 -22.15 20.23 21.52
CA THR A 226 -20.73 20.37 21.16
C THR A 226 -20.09 19.01 20.90
N VAL A 227 -20.39 17.98 21.72
CA VAL A 227 -19.92 16.61 21.50
C VAL A 227 -20.42 16.08 20.16
N ASN A 228 -21.71 16.25 19.85
CA ASN A 228 -22.30 15.77 18.60
C ASN A 228 -21.71 16.51 17.39
N THR A 229 -21.45 17.81 17.51
CA THR A 229 -20.76 18.58 16.46
C THR A 229 -19.35 18.05 16.20
N HIS A 230 -18.58 17.72 17.26
CA HIS A 230 -17.27 17.10 17.08
C HIS A 230 -17.39 15.70 16.45
N ARG A 231 -18.35 14.87 16.87
CA ARG A 231 -18.59 13.55 16.24
C ARG A 231 -18.89 13.68 14.75
N GLN A 232 -19.76 14.62 14.38
CA GLN A 232 -20.06 14.86 12.97
C GLN A 232 -18.81 15.31 12.19
N ARG A 233 -18.03 16.25 12.73
CA ARG A 233 -16.77 16.70 12.12
C ARG A 233 -15.75 15.58 12.00
N ILE A 234 -15.70 14.66 12.95
CA ILE A 234 -14.85 13.47 12.88
C ILE A 234 -15.24 12.60 11.69
N LEU A 235 -16.54 12.30 11.53
CA LEU A 235 -17.06 11.53 10.41
C LEU A 235 -16.72 12.20 9.06
N GLU A 236 -16.98 13.51 8.96
CA GLU A 236 -16.67 14.31 7.77
C GLU A 236 -15.15 14.31 7.46
N LYS A 237 -14.30 14.53 8.49
CA LYS A 237 -12.84 14.56 8.32
C LYS A 237 -12.25 13.20 7.95
N LEU A 238 -12.81 12.11 8.46
CA LEU A 238 -12.37 10.76 8.16
C LEU A 238 -13.08 10.17 6.94
N ASN A 239 -14.09 10.90 6.42
CA ASN A 239 -14.94 10.50 5.31
C ASN A 239 -15.54 9.09 5.53
N VAL A 240 -16.20 8.90 6.69
CA VAL A 240 -16.85 7.65 7.10
C VAL A 240 -18.29 7.92 7.54
N ASP A 241 -19.15 6.91 7.41
CA ASP A 241 -20.59 7.08 7.64
C ASP A 241 -21.00 6.95 9.12
N ASN A 242 -20.17 6.30 9.94
CA ASN A 242 -20.52 6.02 11.33
C ASN A 242 -19.30 5.97 12.27
N SER A 243 -19.59 6.04 13.58
CA SER A 243 -18.56 6.07 14.61
C SER A 243 -17.73 4.77 14.68
N ILE A 244 -18.28 3.62 14.29
CA ILE A 244 -17.56 2.34 14.30
C ILE A 244 -16.46 2.36 13.24
N GLU A 245 -16.78 2.85 12.06
CA GLU A 245 -15.82 3.05 10.98
C GLU A 245 -14.77 4.09 11.36
N ALA A 246 -15.19 5.22 11.98
CA ALA A 246 -14.26 6.24 12.46
C ALA A 246 -13.26 5.68 13.49
N ILE A 247 -13.73 4.87 14.43
CA ILE A 247 -12.87 4.19 15.42
C ILE A 247 -11.91 3.25 14.73
N ARG A 248 -12.42 2.38 13.84
CA ARG A 248 -11.59 1.46 13.08
C ARG A 248 -10.50 2.21 12.31
N TYR A 249 -10.86 3.26 11.58
CA TYR A 249 -9.94 4.07 10.79
C TYR A 249 -8.86 4.75 11.66
N ALA A 250 -9.26 5.40 12.75
CA ALA A 250 -8.34 6.10 13.65
C ALA A 250 -7.45 5.17 14.49
N SER A 251 -7.96 4.00 14.90
CA SER A 251 -7.15 2.95 15.55
C SER A 251 -6.09 2.43 14.59
N HIS A 252 -6.46 2.29 13.34
CA HIS A 252 -5.64 1.88 12.23
C HIS A 252 -4.44 2.81 11.99
N LEU A 253 -4.65 4.11 12.15
CA LEU A 253 -3.61 5.13 12.02
C LEU A 253 -2.82 5.34 13.34
N GLY A 254 -3.03 4.52 14.38
CA GLY A 254 -2.39 4.68 15.69
C GLY A 254 -2.79 5.97 16.41
N TRP A 255 -3.95 6.58 16.07
CA TRP A 255 -4.39 7.84 16.65
C TRP A 255 -5.13 7.68 17.96
N LEU A 256 -5.50 6.44 18.30
CA LEU A 256 -6.30 6.09 19.49
C LEU A 256 -5.51 5.30 20.55
N ASP A 257 -4.23 5.19 20.39
CA ASP A 257 -3.32 4.59 21.40
C ASP A 257 -3.00 5.55 22.54
#